data_0f6dbe7248caab4fe0b79a72880158fd
#
_entry.id   0f6dbe7248caab4fe0b79a72880158fd
#
_cell.length_a   1.000
_cell.length_b   1.000
_cell.length_c   1.000
_cell.angle_alpha   90.00
_cell.angle_beta   90.00
_cell.angle_gamma   90.00
#
_symmetry.space_group_name_H-M   'P 1'
#
loop_
_entity.id
_entity.type
_entity.pdbx_description
1 polymer ?
#
loop_
_entity_poly.entity_id
_entity_poly.type
_entity_poly.pdbx_seq_one_letter_code
_entity_poly.pdbx_strand_id
1 'polypeptide(L)'
;MNAERGVSSLAMVLMLLVLGSLMLQGLNQAQRQRLAMVNDESLAIQRTTQAHSALQWGIHQPWGTEAEAQCMTYTADTRVCLRLLTDGRLLLIAQSDGFSLWQSGRWAAGSLQFSAHGWSDFCPLKEALLCQTP
;
A
#
# COMPACT_ATOMS: atom_id res chain seq x y z
N MET A 1 27.73 13.02 -63.22
CA MET A 1 27.60 11.62 -62.77
C MET A 1 28.03 11.36 -61.31
N ASN A 2 28.75 12.28 -60.65
CA ASN A 2 29.16 12.10 -59.24
C ASN A 2 28.11 12.59 -58.19
N ALA A 3 27.09 13.32 -58.62
CA ALA A 3 26.07 13.86 -57.72
C ALA A 3 25.11 12.78 -57.17
N GLU A 4 24.82 11.74 -57.95
CA GLU A 4 23.91 10.65 -57.53
C GLU A 4 24.50 9.77 -56.42
N ARG A 5 25.83 9.59 -56.39
CA ARG A 5 26.50 8.82 -55.35
C ARG A 5 26.50 9.55 -54.01
N GLY A 6 26.55 10.87 -54.02
CA GLY A 6 26.46 11.70 -52.81
C GLY A 6 25.07 11.71 -52.19
N VAL A 7 24.02 11.73 -52.99
CA VAL A 7 22.62 11.69 -52.52
C VAL A 7 22.26 10.37 -51.83
N SER A 8 22.77 9.24 -52.38
CA SER A 8 22.54 7.92 -51.78
C SER A 8 23.21 7.80 -50.40
N SER A 9 24.43 8.30 -50.26
CA SER A 9 25.17 8.33 -48.99
C SER A 9 24.48 9.21 -47.93
N LEU A 10 24.01 10.38 -48.34
CA LEU A 10 23.30 11.31 -47.43
C LEU A 10 21.95 10.73 -46.98
N ALA A 11 21.20 10.07 -47.88
CA ALA A 11 19.97 9.41 -47.54
C ALA A 11 20.19 8.25 -46.53
N MET A 12 21.27 7.50 -46.68
CA MET A 12 21.62 6.40 -45.80
C MET A 12 21.95 6.92 -44.39
N VAL A 13 22.71 8.02 -44.25
CA VAL A 13 23.01 8.65 -42.97
C VAL A 13 21.76 9.18 -42.30
N LEU A 14 20.89 9.85 -43.05
CA LEU A 14 19.59 10.31 -42.54
C LEU A 14 18.73 9.17 -42.01
N MET A 15 18.69 8.06 -42.73
CA MET A 15 17.91 6.88 -42.31
C MET A 15 18.46 6.28 -41.04
N LEU A 16 19.78 6.21 -40.88
CA LEU A 16 20.42 5.74 -39.64
C LEU A 16 20.15 6.70 -38.44
N LEU A 17 20.15 8.00 -38.67
CA LEU A 17 19.81 8.99 -37.64
C LEU A 17 18.35 8.87 -37.18
N VAL A 18 17.41 8.67 -38.10
CA VAL A 18 16.00 8.47 -37.78
C VAL A 18 15.81 7.17 -37.00
N LEU A 19 16.41 6.06 -37.41
CA LEU A 19 16.33 4.78 -36.70
C LEU A 19 16.96 4.89 -35.30
N GLY A 20 18.11 5.54 -35.16
CA GLY A 20 18.76 5.78 -33.87
C GLY A 20 17.91 6.63 -32.94
N SER A 21 17.26 7.67 -33.48
CA SER A 21 16.33 8.51 -32.71
C SER A 21 15.12 7.75 -32.20
N LEU A 22 14.52 6.90 -33.04
CA LEU A 22 13.38 6.06 -32.68
C LEU A 22 13.75 5.04 -31.58
N MET A 23 14.93 4.44 -31.65
CA MET A 23 15.42 3.54 -30.62
C MET A 23 15.63 4.27 -29.28
N LEU A 24 16.22 5.45 -29.28
CA LEU A 24 16.40 6.27 -28.07
C LEU A 24 15.06 6.67 -27.44
N GLN A 25 14.07 7.02 -28.26
CA GLN A 25 12.72 7.33 -27.78
C GLN A 25 12.06 6.12 -27.12
N GLY A 26 12.18 4.94 -27.75
CA GLY A 26 11.65 3.69 -27.18
C GLY A 26 12.27 3.31 -25.85
N LEU A 27 13.60 3.44 -25.71
CA LEU A 27 14.32 3.20 -24.47
C LEU A 27 13.90 4.20 -23.36
N ASN A 28 13.77 5.46 -23.71
CA ASN A 28 13.36 6.50 -22.74
C ASN A 28 11.94 6.25 -22.22
N GLN A 29 11.02 5.85 -23.09
CA GLN A 29 9.66 5.48 -22.71
C GLN A 29 9.64 4.25 -21.79
N ALA A 30 10.43 3.21 -22.11
CA ALA A 30 10.55 2.01 -21.28
C ALA A 30 11.13 2.34 -19.88
N GLN A 31 12.12 3.22 -19.80
CA GLN A 31 12.69 3.67 -18.53
C GLN A 31 11.68 4.45 -17.68
N ARG A 32 10.89 5.33 -18.28
CA ARG A 32 9.84 6.07 -17.56
C ARG A 32 8.78 5.14 -16.98
N GLN A 33 8.37 4.11 -17.72
CA GLN A 33 7.42 3.11 -17.21
C GLN A 33 8.00 2.32 -16.03
N ARG A 34 9.27 1.93 -16.09
CA ARG A 34 9.94 1.24 -14.98
C ARG A 34 10.06 2.12 -13.72
N LEU A 35 10.38 3.40 -13.90
CA LEU A 35 10.45 4.35 -12.77
C LEU A 35 9.09 4.56 -12.12
N ALA A 36 8.01 4.61 -12.88
CA ALA A 36 6.65 4.69 -12.35
C ALA A 36 6.30 3.44 -11.53
N MET A 37 6.59 2.23 -12.04
CA MET A 37 6.38 0.99 -11.30
C MET A 37 7.15 0.95 -9.97
N VAL A 38 8.44 1.32 -9.97
CA VAL A 38 9.27 1.34 -8.76
C VAL A 38 8.73 2.34 -7.74
N ASN A 39 8.23 3.47 -8.18
CA ASN A 39 7.63 4.46 -7.28
C ASN A 39 6.35 3.92 -6.64
N ASP A 40 5.46 3.30 -7.40
CA ASP A 40 4.22 2.72 -6.89
C ASP A 40 4.49 1.58 -5.92
N GLU A 41 5.48 0.73 -6.21
CA GLU A 41 5.91 -0.35 -5.33
C GLU A 41 6.51 0.18 -4.03
N SER A 42 7.33 1.22 -4.09
CA SER A 42 7.90 1.88 -2.91
C SER A 42 6.81 2.47 -2.01
N LEU A 43 5.80 3.13 -2.57
CA LEU A 43 4.66 3.65 -1.82
C LEU A 43 3.84 2.52 -1.17
N ALA A 44 3.62 1.41 -1.87
CA ALA A 44 2.92 0.26 -1.32
C ALA A 44 3.66 -0.35 -0.12
N ILE A 45 4.98 -0.48 -0.20
CA ILE A 45 5.83 -0.95 0.91
C ILE A 45 5.74 0.00 2.10
N GLN A 46 5.81 1.31 1.88
CA GLN A 46 5.68 2.32 2.95
C GLN A 46 4.34 2.22 3.66
N ARG A 47 3.22 2.15 2.93
CA ARG A 47 1.87 1.99 3.49
C ARG A 47 1.74 0.73 4.33
N THR A 48 2.23 -0.39 3.81
CA THR A 48 2.23 -1.68 4.52
C THR A 48 3.04 -1.61 5.80
N THR A 49 4.24 -1.04 5.75
CA THR A 49 5.11 -0.90 6.92
C THR A 49 4.50 0.02 7.99
N GLN A 50 3.89 1.13 7.57
CA GLN A 50 3.18 2.03 8.49
C GLN A 50 1.98 1.35 9.14
N ALA A 51 1.18 0.62 8.38
CA ALA A 51 0.04 -0.12 8.92
C ALA A 51 0.47 -1.20 9.91
N HIS A 52 1.55 -1.94 9.65
CA HIS A 52 2.12 -2.90 10.59
C HIS A 52 2.63 -2.23 11.87
N SER A 53 3.35 -1.13 11.75
CA SER A 53 3.85 -0.38 12.90
C SER A 53 2.71 0.17 13.75
N ALA A 54 1.68 0.71 13.11
CA ALA A 54 0.48 1.22 13.77
C ALA A 54 -0.30 0.09 14.48
N LEU A 55 -0.42 -1.09 13.85
CA LEU A 55 -1.06 -2.24 14.45
C LEU A 55 -0.34 -2.68 15.72
N GLN A 56 0.98 -2.80 15.68
CA GLN A 56 1.81 -3.13 16.84
C GLN A 56 1.73 -2.06 17.95
N TRP A 57 1.75 -0.80 17.57
CA TRP A 57 1.54 0.30 18.51
C TRP A 57 0.16 0.21 19.16
N GLY A 58 -0.89 -0.05 18.37
CA GLY A 58 -2.27 -0.16 18.83
C GLY A 58 -2.49 -1.29 19.85
N ILE A 59 -1.81 -2.42 19.72
CA ILE A 59 -1.87 -3.54 20.67
C ILE A 59 -1.46 -3.10 22.09
N HIS A 60 -0.55 -2.14 22.20
CA HIS A 60 0.00 -1.67 23.48
C HIS A 60 -0.72 -0.44 24.05
N GLN A 61 -1.78 0.05 23.40
CA GLN A 61 -2.52 1.21 23.88
C GLN A 61 -3.52 0.84 24.99
N PRO A 62 -3.79 1.76 25.92
CA PRO A 62 -4.77 1.55 26.98
C PRO A 62 -6.20 1.77 26.46
N TRP A 63 -6.72 0.78 25.76
CA TRP A 63 -8.09 0.82 25.24
C TRP A 63 -9.11 0.65 26.38
N GLY A 64 -10.18 1.46 26.34
CA GLY A 64 -11.34 1.27 27.21
C GLY A 64 -12.21 0.11 26.71
N THR A 65 -13.05 -0.40 27.60
CA THR A 65 -14.04 -1.45 27.28
C THR A 65 -15.48 -0.94 27.26
N GLU A 66 -15.66 0.37 27.42
CA GLU A 66 -17.01 0.99 27.55
C GLU A 66 -17.67 1.32 26.21
N ALA A 67 -16.87 1.50 25.15
CA ALA A 67 -17.38 1.86 23.84
C ALA A 67 -17.20 0.70 22.83
N GLU A 68 -18.20 0.48 21.98
CA GLU A 68 -18.12 -0.54 20.91
C GLU A 68 -16.98 -0.28 19.91
N ALA A 69 -16.66 0.98 19.66
CA ALA A 69 -15.59 1.37 18.75
C ALA A 69 -14.86 2.60 19.28
N GLN A 70 -13.54 2.53 19.23
CA GLN A 70 -12.63 3.61 19.64
C GLN A 70 -11.51 3.73 18.61
N CYS A 71 -11.10 4.95 18.30
CA CYS A 71 -10.03 5.21 17.34
C CYS A 71 -8.97 6.12 17.95
N MET A 72 -7.72 5.86 17.62
CA MET A 72 -6.57 6.70 17.94
C MET A 72 -5.77 7.00 16.67
N THR A 73 -5.17 8.16 16.59
CA THR A 73 -4.30 8.55 15.48
C THR A 73 -2.86 8.15 15.80
N TYR A 74 -2.25 7.39 14.91
CA TYR A 74 -0.83 7.02 14.98
C TYR A 74 0.06 8.05 14.29
N THR A 75 -0.28 8.38 13.06
CA THR A 75 0.32 9.48 12.27
C THR A 75 -0.79 10.25 11.55
N ALA A 76 -0.45 11.35 10.85
CA ALA A 76 -1.43 12.14 10.11
C ALA A 76 -2.31 11.30 9.18
N ASP A 77 -1.72 10.28 8.54
CA ASP A 77 -2.37 9.45 7.53
C ASP A 77 -2.68 8.01 8.01
N THR A 78 -2.44 7.73 9.29
CA THR A 78 -2.59 6.38 9.85
C THR A 78 -3.41 6.39 11.13
N ARG A 79 -4.49 5.64 11.14
CA ARG A 79 -5.41 5.50 12.26
C ARG A 79 -5.45 4.06 12.74
N VAL A 80 -5.68 3.89 14.04
CA VAL A 80 -5.92 2.59 14.65
C VAL A 80 -7.23 2.64 15.38
N CYS A 81 -8.12 1.71 15.10
CA CYS A 81 -9.44 1.61 15.71
C CYS A 81 -9.63 0.24 16.35
N LEU A 82 -10.07 0.23 17.59
CA LEU A 82 -10.52 -0.98 18.27
C LEU A 82 -12.03 -1.09 18.15
N ARG A 83 -12.51 -2.28 17.81
CA ARG A 83 -13.92 -2.64 17.79
C ARG A 83 -14.17 -3.84 18.70
N LEU A 84 -15.10 -3.68 19.63
CA LEU A 84 -15.56 -4.74 20.51
C LEU A 84 -16.84 -5.36 19.92
N LEU A 85 -16.85 -6.67 19.79
CA LEU A 85 -17.99 -7.42 19.26
C LEU A 85 -18.81 -8.01 20.42
N THR A 86 -20.11 -8.16 20.21
CA THR A 86 -21.06 -8.65 21.21
C THR A 86 -20.80 -10.09 21.66
N ASP A 87 -20.08 -10.85 20.85
CA ASP A 87 -19.72 -12.25 21.13
C ASP A 87 -18.40 -12.42 21.92
N GLY A 88 -17.85 -11.32 22.45
CA GLY A 88 -16.61 -11.33 23.21
C GLY A 88 -15.35 -11.37 22.34
N ARG A 89 -15.47 -11.23 21.03
CA ARG A 89 -14.33 -11.00 20.14
C ARG A 89 -14.00 -9.51 20.07
N LEU A 90 -12.76 -9.21 19.78
CA LEU A 90 -12.32 -7.86 19.45
C LEU A 90 -11.59 -7.85 18.10
N LEU A 91 -11.62 -6.71 17.46
CA LEU A 91 -10.92 -6.47 16.22
C LEU A 91 -10.20 -5.12 16.31
N LEU A 92 -8.89 -5.15 16.18
CA LEU A 92 -8.05 -3.96 16.01
C LEU A 92 -7.81 -3.75 14.52
N ILE A 93 -8.05 -2.55 14.05
CA ILE A 93 -7.94 -2.17 12.64
C ILE A 93 -6.90 -1.07 12.52
N ALA A 94 -5.80 -1.31 11.82
CA ALA A 94 -4.84 -0.28 11.44
C ALA A 94 -5.03 0.09 9.98
N GLN A 95 -5.28 1.35 9.70
CA GLN A 95 -5.50 1.86 8.35
C GLN A 95 -4.50 2.96 8.02
N SER A 96 -3.80 2.80 6.91
CA SER A 96 -2.85 3.77 6.35
C SER A 96 -3.10 3.96 4.86
N ASP A 97 -3.52 5.16 4.46
CA ASP A 97 -3.72 5.56 3.05
C ASP A 97 -4.47 4.49 2.21
N GLY A 98 -5.62 4.04 2.71
CA GLY A 98 -6.46 3.04 2.06
C GLY A 98 -6.03 1.58 2.22
N PHE A 99 -4.87 1.31 2.78
CA PHE A 99 -4.43 -0.03 3.16
C PHE A 99 -4.81 -0.34 4.61
N SER A 100 -5.36 -1.52 4.86
CA SER A 100 -5.81 -1.93 6.19
C SER A 100 -5.21 -3.26 6.62
N LEU A 101 -4.90 -3.36 7.90
CA LEU A 101 -4.51 -4.59 8.58
C LEU A 101 -5.42 -4.79 9.79
N TRP A 102 -5.68 -6.03 10.11
CA TRP A 102 -6.54 -6.43 11.21
C TRP A 102 -5.79 -7.31 12.19
N GLN A 103 -6.09 -7.14 13.47
CA GLN A 103 -5.64 -8.01 14.56
C GLN A 103 -6.83 -8.47 15.35
N SER A 104 -7.06 -9.75 15.38
CA SER A 104 -8.14 -10.35 16.17
C SER A 104 -7.71 -10.63 17.59
N GLY A 105 -8.69 -10.72 18.48
CA GLY A 105 -8.49 -11.04 19.88
C GLY A 105 -9.80 -11.33 20.58
N ARG A 106 -9.75 -11.36 21.91
CA ARG A 106 -10.91 -11.57 22.77
C ARG A 106 -10.91 -10.54 23.90
N TRP A 107 -12.08 -10.21 24.37
CA TRP A 107 -12.24 -9.38 25.55
C TRP A 107 -13.21 -10.06 26.51
N ALA A 108 -12.88 -10.00 27.80
CA ALA A 108 -13.71 -10.54 28.88
C ALA A 108 -13.34 -9.83 30.17
N ALA A 109 -14.36 -9.52 31.00
CA ALA A 109 -14.19 -8.95 32.33
C ALA A 109 -13.26 -7.71 32.37
N GLY A 110 -13.35 -6.82 31.38
CA GLY A 110 -12.52 -5.60 31.30
C GLY A 110 -11.08 -5.83 30.83
N SER A 111 -10.72 -7.04 30.43
CA SER A 111 -9.40 -7.40 29.90
C SER A 111 -9.46 -7.64 28.40
N LEU A 112 -8.51 -7.04 27.69
CA LEU A 112 -8.32 -7.23 26.24
C LEU A 112 -7.13 -8.15 25.99
N GLN A 113 -7.31 -9.18 25.19
CA GLN A 113 -6.26 -10.13 24.83
C GLN A 113 -6.19 -10.26 23.31
N PHE A 114 -5.10 -9.81 22.72
CA PHE A 114 -4.82 -9.98 21.32
C PHE A 114 -4.22 -11.35 21.04
N SER A 115 -4.68 -12.00 19.97
CA SER A 115 -4.16 -13.31 19.57
C SER A 115 -2.76 -13.18 18.98
N ALA A 116 -1.81 -13.99 19.40
CA ALA A 116 -0.41 -13.92 18.95
C ALA A 116 -0.26 -14.04 17.42
N HIS A 117 -1.14 -14.80 16.77
CA HIS A 117 -1.16 -15.00 15.30
C HIS A 117 -2.47 -14.52 14.69
N GLY A 118 -3.12 -13.53 15.29
CA GLY A 118 -4.45 -13.04 14.88
C GLY A 118 -4.43 -11.91 13.85
N TRP A 119 -3.27 -11.54 13.30
CA TRP A 119 -3.18 -10.52 12.29
C TRP A 119 -3.55 -11.06 10.90
N SER A 120 -4.14 -10.23 10.06
CA SER A 120 -4.47 -10.53 8.68
C SER A 120 -4.47 -9.26 7.82
N ASP A 121 -4.26 -9.42 6.53
CA ASP A 121 -4.36 -8.39 5.50
C ASP A 121 -5.72 -8.42 4.77
N PHE A 122 -6.64 -9.23 5.26
CA PHE A 122 -8.02 -9.32 4.80
C PHE A 122 -8.98 -9.30 6.00
N CYS A 123 -10.21 -8.87 5.76
CA CYS A 123 -11.25 -8.84 6.80
C CYS A 123 -11.51 -10.24 7.36
N PRO A 124 -11.23 -10.49 8.66
CA PRO A 124 -11.43 -11.80 9.27
C PRO A 124 -12.90 -12.10 9.66
N LEU A 125 -13.80 -11.14 9.47
CA LEU A 125 -15.22 -11.25 9.82
C LEU A 125 -16.08 -11.51 8.58
N LYS A 126 -17.19 -12.18 8.77
CA LYS A 126 -18.19 -12.39 7.70
C LYS A 126 -18.88 -11.08 7.30
N GLU A 127 -19.05 -10.17 8.25
CA GLU A 127 -19.68 -8.86 8.07
C GLU A 127 -18.61 -7.81 7.74
N ALA A 128 -18.44 -7.53 6.46
CA ALA A 128 -17.41 -6.60 5.97
C ALA A 128 -17.50 -5.18 6.57
N LEU A 129 -18.70 -4.73 6.95
CA LEU A 129 -18.90 -3.42 7.59
C LEU A 129 -18.21 -3.32 8.96
N LEU A 130 -18.08 -4.42 9.68
CA LEU A 130 -17.41 -4.45 10.98
C LEU A 130 -15.88 -4.35 10.85
N CYS A 131 -15.35 -4.61 9.67
CA CYS A 131 -13.92 -4.46 9.37
C CYS A 131 -13.52 -3.07 8.91
N GLN A 132 -14.46 -2.16 8.77
CA GLN A 132 -14.18 -0.78 8.39
C GLN A 132 -13.96 0.07 9.64
N THR A 133 -13.11 1.08 9.52
CA THR A 133 -12.95 2.10 10.56
C THR A 133 -14.26 2.88 10.68
N PRO A 134 -14.71 3.15 11.89
CA PRO A 134 -15.92 3.93 12.11
C PRO A 134 -15.78 5.39 11.66
#